data_1bb151c38dc451cd651d18e7ddc2ca7a
#
_entry.id   1bb151c38dc451cd651d18e7ddc2ca7a
#
_cell.length_a   1.000
_cell.length_b   1.000
_cell.length_c   1.000
_cell.angle_alpha   90.00
_cell.angle_beta   90.00
_cell.angle_gamma   90.00
#
_symmetry.space_group_name_H-M   'P 1'
#
loop_
_entity.id
_entity.type
_entity.pdbx_description
1 polymer ?
#
loop_
_entity_poly.entity_id
_entity_poly.type
_entity_poly.pdbx_seq_one_letter_code
_entity_poly.pdbx_strand_id
1 'polypeptide(L)'
;MKLISWNINGFRSLMNRTLLDAFARLDADVYCLQETKLQAGQGELDLPGFTGIWNYADRPGYSGTAVLTLRTPVFSRFGLCEDETDTQGRVITADLGDFYLVNAYAPNVAADLSRLPERIAWNDALLRHLQALDAQKPVILCGDLNAAYNDADLAGKSQGMHVPGFTREERSGMAALLQSGFVDAYRYVHPDTAPGAFAYRKGIRAGGLDYFLVSARMVERIVDANAHPRIRGSDHYPMELVIR
;
A
#
# COMPACT_ATOMS: atom_id res chain seq x y z
N MET A 1 11.60 -2.93 -14.03
CA MET A 1 10.92 -1.80 -13.37
C MET A 1 10.93 -2.06 -11.87
N LYS A 2 11.33 -1.06 -11.09
CA LYS A 2 11.36 -1.12 -9.63
C LYS A 2 10.27 -0.22 -9.05
N LEU A 3 9.40 -0.78 -8.19
CA LEU A 3 8.34 -0.08 -7.51
C LEU A 3 8.61 -0.10 -6.00
N ILE A 4 8.37 1.03 -5.33
CA ILE A 4 8.44 1.17 -3.89
C ILE A 4 7.06 1.56 -3.36
N SER A 5 6.60 0.87 -2.31
CA SER A 5 5.42 1.25 -1.54
C SER A 5 5.85 1.61 -0.12
N TRP A 6 5.40 2.77 0.39
CA TRP A 6 5.80 3.24 1.71
C TRP A 6 4.76 4.13 2.38
N ASN A 7 4.23 3.69 3.51
CA ASN A 7 3.51 4.58 4.41
C ASN A 7 4.52 5.50 5.09
N ILE A 8 4.47 6.79 4.78
CA ILE A 8 5.46 7.79 5.22
C ILE A 8 5.04 8.55 6.48
N ASN A 9 3.86 8.30 6.99
CA ASN A 9 3.32 8.92 8.22
C ASN A 9 3.49 10.45 8.27
N GLY A 10 3.26 11.10 7.13
CA GLY A 10 3.31 12.57 6.99
C GLY A 10 4.47 13.07 6.15
N PHE A 11 4.16 13.50 4.94
CA PHE A 11 5.10 13.94 3.93
C PHE A 11 6.02 15.08 4.41
N ARG A 12 5.45 16.16 4.97
CA ARG A 12 6.24 17.31 5.44
C ARG A 12 7.24 16.97 6.53
N SER A 13 6.84 16.06 7.44
CA SER A 13 7.73 15.60 8.51
C SER A 13 8.94 14.85 7.95
N LEU A 14 8.72 14.02 6.91
CA LEU A 14 9.76 13.21 6.31
C LEU A 14 10.63 14.01 5.34
N MET A 15 10.05 14.94 4.56
CA MET A 15 10.81 15.85 3.67
C MET A 15 11.91 16.61 4.39
N ASN A 16 11.60 17.14 5.55
CA ASN A 16 12.56 17.91 6.35
C ASN A 16 13.70 17.06 6.94
N ARG A 17 13.67 15.75 6.79
CA ARG A 17 14.62 14.85 7.45
C ARG A 17 15.39 13.98 6.47
N THR A 18 14.71 13.11 5.73
CA THR A 18 15.38 11.96 5.09
C THR A 18 14.74 11.50 3.78
N LEU A 19 13.61 12.08 3.31
CA LEU A 19 12.87 11.53 2.17
C LEU A 19 13.69 11.47 0.89
N LEU A 20 14.39 12.55 0.56
CA LEU A 20 15.21 12.61 -0.66
C LEU A 20 16.38 11.62 -0.59
N ASP A 21 17.03 11.50 0.58
CA ASP A 21 18.09 10.52 0.79
C ASP A 21 17.58 9.09 0.68
N ALA A 22 16.35 8.84 1.19
CA ALA A 22 15.69 7.55 1.06
C ALA A 22 15.39 7.22 -0.41
N PHE A 23 14.84 8.17 -1.16
CA PHE A 23 14.57 7.99 -2.59
C PHE A 23 15.83 7.73 -3.40
N ALA A 24 16.92 8.50 -3.13
CA ALA A 24 18.20 8.28 -3.78
C ALA A 24 18.79 6.89 -3.51
N ARG A 25 18.58 6.33 -2.31
CA ARG A 25 19.06 4.98 -1.96
C ARG A 25 18.17 3.88 -2.53
N LEU A 26 16.86 4.11 -2.59
CA LEU A 26 15.90 3.15 -3.12
C LEU A 26 15.98 3.09 -4.64
N ASP A 27 16.24 4.20 -5.31
CA ASP A 27 16.47 4.34 -6.76
C ASP A 27 15.42 3.56 -7.57
N ALA A 28 14.16 4.00 -7.49
CA ALA A 28 13.02 3.31 -8.07
C ALA A 28 12.40 4.08 -9.23
N ASP A 29 11.71 3.35 -10.11
CA ASP A 29 10.94 3.92 -11.22
C ASP A 29 9.58 4.45 -10.77
N VAL A 30 9.04 3.91 -9.66
CA VAL A 30 7.73 4.27 -9.12
C VAL A 30 7.76 4.28 -7.59
N TYR A 31 7.24 5.34 -6.98
CA TYR A 31 7.01 5.45 -5.55
C TYR A 31 5.52 5.59 -5.27
N CYS A 32 4.96 4.67 -4.48
CA CYS A 32 3.60 4.67 -3.98
C CYS A 32 3.61 5.04 -2.50
N LEU A 33 3.09 6.21 -2.16
CA LEU A 33 3.14 6.73 -0.80
C LEU A 33 1.76 6.71 -0.17
N GLN A 34 1.70 6.37 1.12
CA GLN A 34 0.50 6.42 1.93
C GLN A 34 0.72 7.35 3.13
N GLU A 35 -0.35 7.87 3.69
CA GLU A 35 -0.36 8.86 4.75
C GLU A 35 0.48 10.10 4.41
N THR A 36 0.28 10.67 3.24
CA THR A 36 0.97 11.93 2.85
C THR A 36 0.59 13.09 3.76
N LYS A 37 -0.66 13.10 4.27
CA LYS A 37 -1.21 14.13 5.17
C LYS A 37 -1.12 15.54 4.60
N LEU A 38 -1.06 15.64 3.26
CA LEU A 38 -1.02 16.90 2.53
C LEU A 38 -2.41 17.36 2.12
N GLN A 39 -2.49 18.64 1.81
CA GLN A 39 -3.59 19.27 1.07
C GLN A 39 -3.02 19.85 -0.22
N ALA A 40 -3.86 20.04 -1.23
CA ALA A 40 -3.46 20.64 -2.50
C ALA A 40 -2.70 21.96 -2.27
N GLY A 41 -1.57 22.12 -2.98
CA GLY A 41 -0.72 23.30 -2.87
C GLY A 41 0.17 23.38 -1.62
N GLN A 42 0.24 22.32 -0.81
CA GLN A 42 1.08 22.32 0.40
C GLN A 42 2.49 21.74 0.20
N GLY A 43 3.04 21.80 -1.01
CA GLY A 43 4.41 21.39 -1.28
C GLY A 43 4.53 19.94 -1.73
N GLU A 44 3.83 19.61 -2.80
CA GLU A 44 4.06 18.39 -3.55
C GLU A 44 5.52 18.30 -4.00
N LEU A 45 6.06 17.11 -3.97
CA LEU A 45 7.44 16.90 -4.41
C LEU A 45 7.47 16.84 -5.94
N ASP A 46 8.20 17.78 -6.52
CA ASP A 46 8.59 17.76 -7.92
C ASP A 46 9.96 17.06 -8.04
N LEU A 47 9.92 15.79 -8.45
CA LEU A 47 11.12 15.02 -8.76
C LEU A 47 11.39 15.09 -10.27
N PRO A 48 12.59 15.48 -10.70
CA PRO A 48 12.94 15.56 -12.11
C PRO A 48 12.66 14.23 -12.84
N GLY A 49 11.86 14.30 -13.90
CA GLY A 49 11.47 13.16 -14.72
C GLY A 49 10.28 12.34 -14.20
N PHE A 50 9.79 12.60 -12.99
CA PHE A 50 8.62 11.91 -12.44
C PHE A 50 7.33 12.69 -12.71
N THR A 51 6.27 11.96 -13.00
CA THR A 51 4.90 12.47 -12.95
C THR A 51 4.35 12.22 -11.55
N GLY A 52 3.90 13.25 -10.85
CA GLY A 52 3.28 13.17 -9.54
C GLY A 52 1.76 13.11 -9.63
N ILE A 53 1.13 12.12 -9.00
CA ILE A 53 -0.32 11.96 -8.86
C ILE A 53 -0.62 11.98 -7.37
N TRP A 54 -1.42 12.96 -6.93
CA TRP A 54 -1.70 13.20 -5.52
C TRP A 54 -3.19 13.12 -5.25
N ASN A 55 -3.58 12.30 -4.29
CA ASN A 55 -4.95 12.18 -3.82
C ASN A 55 -5.01 12.64 -2.36
N TYR A 56 -5.76 13.71 -2.10
CA TYR A 56 -5.81 14.37 -0.80
C TYR A 56 -7.08 13.99 -0.06
N ALA A 57 -6.98 13.89 1.27
CA ALA A 57 -8.18 13.85 2.09
C ALA A 57 -8.77 15.25 2.26
N ASP A 58 -10.10 15.37 2.37
CA ASP A 58 -10.76 16.63 2.68
C ASP A 58 -10.33 17.16 4.05
N ARG A 59 -10.09 16.24 4.99
CA ARG A 59 -9.64 16.59 6.34
C ARG A 59 -8.14 16.90 6.36
N PRO A 60 -7.73 18.14 6.76
CA PRO A 60 -6.32 18.50 6.86
C PRO A 60 -5.51 17.60 7.80
N GLY A 61 -4.30 17.24 7.36
CA GLY A 61 -3.38 16.44 8.16
C GLY A 61 -3.76 14.97 8.34
N TYR A 62 -4.67 14.45 7.51
CA TYR A 62 -5.21 13.11 7.59
C TYR A 62 -5.02 12.35 6.28
N SER A 63 -4.75 11.04 6.35
CA SER A 63 -4.70 10.12 5.21
C SER A 63 -3.88 10.68 4.01
N GLY A 64 -4.40 10.56 2.80
CA GLY A 64 -3.77 11.00 1.56
C GLY A 64 -2.79 9.97 0.99
N THR A 65 -2.82 9.79 -0.34
CA THR A 65 -1.92 8.92 -1.08
C THR A 65 -1.24 9.68 -2.21
N ALA A 66 -0.09 9.17 -2.68
CA ALA A 66 0.57 9.70 -3.86
C ALA A 66 1.23 8.58 -4.67
N VAL A 67 1.33 8.79 -5.97
CA VAL A 67 2.15 7.99 -6.88
C VAL A 67 3.09 8.93 -7.63
N LEU A 68 4.39 8.69 -7.52
CA LEU A 68 5.42 9.36 -8.32
C LEU A 68 5.98 8.32 -9.29
N THR A 69 5.96 8.60 -10.58
CA THR A 69 6.33 7.60 -11.60
C THR A 69 7.11 8.22 -12.76
N LEU A 70 8.18 7.55 -13.20
CA LEU A 70 8.92 7.88 -14.42
C LEU A 70 8.12 7.57 -15.70
N ARG A 71 7.15 6.65 -15.61
CA ARG A 71 6.29 6.31 -16.73
C ARG A 71 5.03 7.17 -16.67
N THR A 72 4.79 8.03 -17.64
CA THR A 72 3.54 8.81 -17.73
C THR A 72 2.34 7.87 -17.82
N PRO A 73 1.39 7.93 -16.88
CA PRO A 73 0.19 7.11 -16.94
C PRO A 73 -0.70 7.48 -18.14
N VAL A 74 -1.37 6.48 -18.71
CA VAL A 74 -2.41 6.69 -19.73
C VAL A 74 -3.59 7.47 -19.13
N PHE A 75 -3.96 7.11 -17.89
CA PHE A 75 -4.89 7.86 -17.04
C PHE A 75 -4.62 7.56 -15.56
N SER A 76 -5.19 8.37 -14.69
CA SER A 76 -5.29 8.10 -13.25
C SER A 76 -6.69 8.42 -12.75
N ARG A 77 -7.12 7.70 -11.71
CA ARG A 77 -8.37 7.96 -11.01
C ARG A 77 -8.24 7.72 -9.51
N PHE A 78 -9.15 8.28 -8.72
CA PHE A 78 -9.18 8.22 -7.28
C PHE A 78 -10.39 7.43 -6.80
N GLY A 79 -10.24 6.76 -5.64
CA GLY A 79 -11.32 5.99 -5.03
C GLY A 79 -11.51 4.59 -5.62
N LEU A 80 -12.53 3.90 -5.09
CA LEU A 80 -12.86 2.51 -5.43
C LEU A 80 -14.09 2.39 -6.34
N CYS A 81 -14.94 3.41 -6.40
CA CYS A 81 -16.15 3.45 -7.21
C CYS A 81 -16.11 4.65 -8.16
N GLU A 82 -16.67 4.49 -9.35
CA GLU A 82 -16.67 5.58 -10.36
C GLU A 82 -17.52 6.77 -9.94
N ASP A 83 -18.56 6.55 -9.15
CA ASP A 83 -19.54 7.55 -8.73
C ASP A 83 -19.28 8.14 -7.34
N GLU A 84 -18.23 7.69 -6.62
CA GLU A 84 -17.91 8.15 -5.28
C GLU A 84 -16.63 8.97 -5.26
N THR A 85 -16.70 10.18 -4.71
CA THR A 85 -15.51 10.97 -4.42
C THR A 85 -14.73 10.35 -3.26
N ASP A 86 -13.44 10.07 -3.45
CA ASP A 86 -12.56 9.60 -2.38
C ASP A 86 -12.20 10.75 -1.42
N THR A 87 -13.12 11.09 -0.54
CA THR A 87 -12.98 12.18 0.44
C THR A 87 -11.86 11.95 1.45
N GLN A 88 -11.33 10.73 1.52
CA GLN A 88 -10.25 10.37 2.43
C GLN A 88 -8.88 10.23 1.73
N GLY A 89 -8.81 10.35 0.40
CA GLY A 89 -7.56 10.29 -0.35
C GLY A 89 -6.85 8.94 -0.22
N ARG A 90 -7.60 7.82 -0.23
CA ARG A 90 -7.06 6.51 0.13
C ARG A 90 -6.59 5.67 -1.04
N VAL A 91 -7.09 5.92 -2.25
CA VAL A 91 -6.80 5.06 -3.39
C VAL A 91 -6.46 5.87 -4.64
N ILE A 92 -5.36 5.50 -5.28
CA ILE A 92 -4.98 5.94 -6.61
C ILE A 92 -4.89 4.72 -7.51
N THR A 93 -5.62 4.72 -8.62
CA THR A 93 -5.42 3.78 -9.72
C THR A 93 -4.73 4.52 -10.86
N ALA A 94 -3.59 4.02 -11.32
CA ALA A 94 -2.84 4.54 -12.47
C ALA A 94 -2.72 3.47 -13.56
N ASP A 95 -3.06 3.80 -14.79
CA ASP A 95 -2.83 2.94 -15.95
C ASP A 95 -1.41 3.16 -16.48
N LEU A 96 -0.53 2.20 -16.25
CA LEU A 96 0.87 2.26 -16.71
C LEU A 96 1.10 1.55 -18.07
N GLY A 97 0.02 1.34 -18.82
CA GLY A 97 0.03 0.75 -20.18
C GLY A 97 -0.22 -0.75 -20.15
N ASP A 98 0.74 -1.54 -19.71
CA ASP A 98 0.69 -3.01 -19.67
C ASP A 98 0.08 -3.58 -18.38
N PHE A 99 -0.14 -2.76 -17.36
CA PHE A 99 -0.84 -3.12 -16.12
C PHE A 99 -1.46 -1.89 -15.44
N TYR A 100 -2.41 -2.13 -14.55
CA TYR A 100 -2.90 -1.13 -13.61
C TYR A 100 -2.10 -1.18 -12.32
N LEU A 101 -1.68 -0.02 -11.84
CA LEU A 101 -1.10 0.15 -10.50
C LEU A 101 -2.16 0.75 -9.58
N VAL A 102 -2.46 0.05 -8.48
CA VAL A 102 -3.37 0.54 -7.44
C VAL A 102 -2.58 0.77 -6.17
N ASN A 103 -2.46 2.02 -5.76
CA ASN A 103 -1.87 2.42 -4.48
C ASN A 103 -3.01 2.63 -3.47
N ALA A 104 -3.04 1.85 -2.40
CA ALA A 104 -4.13 1.84 -1.44
C ALA A 104 -3.66 2.05 0.01
N TYR A 105 -4.41 2.86 0.76
CA TYR A 105 -4.28 3.03 2.21
C TYR A 105 -5.58 2.63 2.89
N ALA A 106 -5.63 1.41 3.41
CA ALA A 106 -6.83 0.87 4.02
C ALA A 106 -7.20 1.59 5.33
N PRO A 107 -8.50 1.83 5.61
CA PRO A 107 -8.92 2.45 6.87
C PRO A 107 -8.56 1.57 8.07
N ASN A 108 -8.05 2.20 9.12
CA ASN A 108 -7.84 1.54 10.41
C ASN A 108 -9.16 1.42 11.16
N VAL A 109 -9.36 0.30 11.87
CA VAL A 109 -10.62 -0.02 12.57
C VAL A 109 -10.79 0.67 13.94
N ALA A 110 -9.84 1.52 14.35
CA ALA A 110 -9.71 2.12 15.68
C ALA A 110 -9.40 1.08 16.79
N ALA A 111 -8.95 1.56 17.96
CA ALA A 111 -8.55 0.66 19.06
C ALA A 111 -9.72 -0.11 19.68
N ASP A 112 -10.92 0.47 19.62
CA ASP A 112 -12.18 -0.10 20.13
C ASP A 112 -12.97 -0.87 19.07
N LEU A 113 -12.39 -1.02 17.86
CA LEU A 113 -12.99 -1.66 16.69
C LEU A 113 -14.28 -1.00 16.17
N SER A 114 -14.58 0.23 16.61
CA SER A 114 -15.82 0.94 16.24
C SER A 114 -15.96 1.16 14.73
N ARG A 115 -14.85 1.17 13.98
CA ARG A 115 -14.82 1.36 12.53
C ARG A 115 -14.76 0.05 11.73
N LEU A 116 -14.92 -1.10 12.39
CA LEU A 116 -14.87 -2.40 11.71
C LEU A 116 -15.92 -2.55 10.58
N PRO A 117 -17.19 -2.09 10.74
CA PRO A 117 -18.16 -2.14 9.63
C PRO A 117 -17.72 -1.32 8.40
N GLU A 118 -17.17 -0.11 8.61
CA GLU A 118 -16.60 0.71 7.52
C GLU A 118 -15.47 -0.03 6.81
N ARG A 119 -14.59 -0.67 7.58
CA ARG A 119 -13.47 -1.44 7.04
C ARG A 119 -13.93 -2.65 6.21
N ILE A 120 -14.94 -3.39 6.65
CA ILE A 120 -15.50 -4.52 5.89
C ILE A 120 -16.05 -4.05 4.55
N ALA A 121 -16.88 -2.99 4.57
CA ALA A 121 -17.44 -2.42 3.35
C ALA A 121 -16.34 -1.93 2.38
N TRP A 122 -15.28 -1.33 2.91
CA TRP A 122 -14.13 -0.89 2.12
C TRP A 122 -13.36 -2.08 1.51
N ASN A 123 -13.14 -3.17 2.25
CA ASN A 123 -12.51 -4.39 1.74
C ASN A 123 -13.31 -4.99 0.57
N ASP A 124 -14.64 -5.05 0.69
CA ASP A 124 -15.52 -5.56 -0.36
C ASP A 124 -15.48 -4.66 -1.61
N ALA A 125 -15.43 -3.35 -1.41
CA ALA A 125 -15.30 -2.39 -2.51
C ALA A 125 -13.94 -2.52 -3.21
N LEU A 126 -12.84 -2.64 -2.45
CA LEU A 126 -11.51 -2.88 -3.00
C LEU A 126 -11.45 -4.16 -3.83
N LEU A 127 -12.01 -5.26 -3.31
CA LEU A 127 -12.03 -6.53 -4.03
C LEU A 127 -12.75 -6.40 -5.38
N ARG A 128 -13.96 -5.81 -5.39
CA ARG A 128 -14.73 -5.58 -6.65
C ARG A 128 -13.96 -4.69 -7.62
N HIS A 129 -13.33 -3.63 -7.12
CA HIS A 129 -12.52 -2.72 -7.92
C HIS A 129 -11.36 -3.45 -8.61
N LEU A 130 -10.59 -4.24 -7.86
CA LEU A 130 -9.46 -4.99 -8.39
C LEU A 130 -9.89 -6.07 -9.38
N GLN A 131 -10.99 -6.76 -9.13
CA GLN A 131 -11.54 -7.76 -10.07
C GLN A 131 -11.98 -7.10 -11.39
N ALA A 132 -12.63 -5.94 -11.33
CA ALA A 132 -13.03 -5.20 -12.53
C ALA A 132 -11.82 -4.71 -13.37
N LEU A 133 -10.76 -4.29 -12.70
CA LEU A 133 -9.50 -3.94 -13.35
C LEU A 133 -8.81 -5.17 -13.93
N ASP A 134 -8.70 -6.25 -13.15
CA ASP A 134 -8.01 -7.46 -13.57
C ASP A 134 -8.72 -8.17 -14.73
N ALA A 135 -10.02 -7.99 -14.90
CA ALA A 135 -10.73 -8.47 -16.08
C ALA A 135 -10.24 -7.80 -17.39
N GLN A 136 -9.67 -6.61 -17.32
CA GLN A 136 -9.20 -5.85 -18.49
C GLN A 136 -7.70 -6.06 -18.73
N LYS A 137 -6.86 -5.82 -17.76
CA LYS A 137 -5.40 -6.02 -17.80
C LYS A 137 -4.86 -6.36 -16.40
N PRO A 138 -3.64 -6.91 -16.30
CA PRO A 138 -3.04 -7.24 -15.01
C PRO A 138 -3.02 -6.07 -14.04
N VAL A 139 -3.08 -6.37 -12.75
CA VAL A 139 -3.08 -5.38 -11.66
C VAL A 139 -1.91 -5.63 -10.72
N ILE A 140 -1.27 -4.57 -10.27
CA ILE A 140 -0.41 -4.53 -9.10
C ILE A 140 -1.12 -3.66 -8.06
N LEU A 141 -1.55 -4.27 -6.96
CA LEU A 141 -1.98 -3.57 -5.75
C LEU A 141 -0.80 -3.41 -4.81
N CYS A 142 -0.58 -2.21 -4.31
CA CYS A 142 0.37 -1.99 -3.24
C CYS A 142 -0.19 -1.04 -2.18
N GLY A 143 0.44 -1.01 -1.01
CA GLY A 143 0.13 -0.06 0.04
C GLY A 143 0.04 -0.66 1.43
N ASP A 144 -0.35 0.19 2.37
CA ASP A 144 -0.67 -0.19 3.73
C ASP A 144 -2.13 -0.68 3.79
N LEU A 145 -2.29 -2.00 3.80
CA LEU A 145 -3.60 -2.62 3.87
C LEU A 145 -4.12 -2.77 5.31
N ASN A 146 -3.37 -2.30 6.31
CA ASN A 146 -3.75 -2.32 7.73
C ASN A 146 -4.29 -3.68 8.22
N ALA A 147 -3.82 -4.79 7.64
CA ALA A 147 -4.23 -6.14 8.02
C ALA A 147 -3.09 -7.13 7.87
N ALA A 148 -2.73 -7.82 8.93
CA ALA A 148 -1.87 -8.98 8.86
C ALA A 148 -2.69 -10.22 8.45
N TYR A 149 -2.13 -11.05 7.57
CA TYR A 149 -2.86 -12.20 7.03
C TYR A 149 -2.69 -13.46 7.88
N ASN A 150 -1.48 -13.78 8.31
CA ASN A 150 -1.15 -14.99 9.07
C ASN A 150 -0.74 -14.67 10.51
N ASP A 151 -0.89 -15.67 11.39
CA ASP A 151 -0.39 -15.58 12.77
C ASP A 151 1.13 -15.33 12.83
N ALA A 152 1.89 -15.83 11.84
CA ALA A 152 3.31 -15.59 11.71
C ALA A 152 3.67 -14.13 11.38
N ASP A 153 2.71 -13.34 10.87
CA ASP A 153 2.89 -11.92 10.58
C ASP A 153 2.89 -11.06 11.85
N LEU A 154 2.39 -11.64 12.95
CA LEU A 154 2.44 -11.00 14.25
C LEU A 154 3.72 -11.42 14.99
N ALA A 155 4.61 -10.46 15.23
CA ALA A 155 5.77 -10.73 16.05
C ALA A 155 5.35 -10.78 17.54
N GLY A 156 5.26 -11.98 18.11
CA GLY A 156 5.07 -12.18 19.54
C GLY A 156 3.69 -12.70 19.95
N LYS A 157 3.31 -12.53 21.22
CA LYS A 157 2.24 -13.20 21.95
C LYS A 157 0.78 -12.85 21.52
N SER A 158 0.55 -12.40 20.29
CA SER A 158 -0.76 -11.91 19.85
C SER A 158 -1.64 -13.00 19.22
N GLN A 159 -1.23 -14.27 19.27
CA GLN A 159 -2.05 -15.36 18.73
C GLN A 159 -3.42 -15.40 19.40
N GLY A 160 -4.47 -15.32 18.59
CA GLY A 160 -5.86 -15.33 19.06
C GLY A 160 -6.40 -13.99 19.57
N MET A 161 -5.66 -12.90 19.46
CA MET A 161 -6.14 -11.58 19.90
C MET A 161 -7.00 -10.91 18.82
N HIS A 162 -8.17 -10.43 19.22
CA HIS A 162 -9.05 -9.60 18.40
C HIS A 162 -8.60 -8.13 18.52
N VAL A 163 -7.54 -7.77 17.79
CA VAL A 163 -6.90 -6.45 17.82
C VAL A 163 -6.93 -5.79 16.43
N PRO A 164 -6.88 -4.45 16.35
CA PRO A 164 -6.79 -3.74 15.08
C PRO A 164 -5.64 -4.25 14.21
N GLY A 165 -5.92 -4.49 12.93
CA GLY A 165 -4.99 -5.07 11.96
C GLY A 165 -4.91 -6.60 12.00
N PHE A 166 -5.66 -7.26 12.92
CA PHE A 166 -5.65 -8.72 13.04
C PHE A 166 -7.02 -9.31 13.46
N THR A 167 -8.09 -8.59 13.26
CA THR A 167 -9.44 -9.14 13.44
C THR A 167 -9.72 -10.23 12.41
N ARG A 168 -10.67 -11.10 12.72
CA ARG A 168 -11.10 -12.15 11.77
C ARG A 168 -11.59 -11.53 10.45
N GLU A 169 -12.29 -10.43 10.53
CA GLU A 169 -12.89 -9.71 9.41
C GLU A 169 -11.82 -9.06 8.52
N GLU A 170 -10.80 -8.43 9.11
CA GLU A 170 -9.67 -7.88 8.35
C GLU A 170 -8.90 -8.99 7.64
N ARG A 171 -8.62 -10.10 8.31
CA ARG A 171 -7.97 -11.28 7.75
C ARG A 171 -8.81 -11.93 6.64
N SER A 172 -10.13 -11.97 6.79
CA SER A 172 -11.03 -12.48 5.76
C SER A 172 -10.97 -11.63 4.49
N GLY A 173 -10.86 -10.31 4.61
CA GLY A 173 -10.66 -9.42 3.47
C GLY A 173 -9.35 -9.72 2.73
N MET A 174 -8.25 -9.93 3.45
CA MET A 174 -6.98 -10.33 2.84
C MET A 174 -7.06 -11.70 2.17
N ALA A 175 -7.71 -12.67 2.82
CA ALA A 175 -7.94 -14.01 2.25
C ALA A 175 -8.75 -13.93 0.95
N ALA A 176 -9.78 -13.08 0.90
CA ALA A 176 -10.61 -12.89 -0.30
C ALA A 176 -9.79 -12.33 -1.48
N LEU A 177 -8.88 -11.38 -1.24
CA LEU A 177 -7.96 -10.89 -2.26
C LEU A 177 -7.07 -12.00 -2.82
N LEU A 178 -6.44 -12.80 -1.95
CA LEU A 178 -5.58 -13.90 -2.37
C LEU A 178 -6.36 -15.00 -3.10
N GLN A 179 -7.57 -15.33 -2.65
CA GLN A 179 -8.44 -16.32 -3.29
C GLN A 179 -9.00 -15.85 -4.64
N SER A 180 -9.08 -14.54 -4.87
CA SER A 180 -9.54 -13.97 -6.13
C SER A 180 -8.48 -13.94 -7.24
N GLY A 181 -7.30 -14.50 -7.01
CA GLY A 181 -6.25 -14.62 -8.02
C GLY A 181 -5.13 -13.60 -7.88
N PHE A 182 -5.00 -12.95 -6.71
CA PHE A 182 -3.83 -12.13 -6.39
C PHE A 182 -2.80 -12.94 -5.61
N VAL A 183 -1.51 -12.65 -5.88
CA VAL A 183 -0.36 -13.31 -5.25
C VAL A 183 0.43 -12.28 -4.46
N ASP A 184 0.74 -12.59 -3.20
CA ASP A 184 1.67 -11.80 -2.39
C ASP A 184 3.09 -11.97 -2.94
N ALA A 185 3.62 -10.91 -3.53
CA ALA A 185 4.91 -10.94 -4.21
C ALA A 185 6.05 -11.26 -3.24
N TYR A 186 6.00 -10.76 -1.99
CA TYR A 186 7.04 -11.04 -1.01
C TYR A 186 7.07 -12.53 -0.64
N ARG A 187 5.91 -13.13 -0.37
CA ARG A 187 5.82 -14.56 -0.04
C ARG A 187 6.12 -15.47 -1.23
N TYR A 188 5.82 -15.00 -2.42
CA TYR A 188 6.19 -15.73 -3.64
C TYR A 188 7.71 -15.86 -3.79
N VAL A 189 8.45 -14.76 -3.53
CA VAL A 189 9.92 -14.75 -3.62
C VAL A 189 10.56 -15.42 -2.40
N HIS A 190 9.94 -15.33 -1.23
CA HIS A 190 10.48 -15.80 0.04
C HIS A 190 9.55 -16.82 0.74
N PRO A 191 9.27 -17.98 0.14
CA PRO A 191 8.27 -18.93 0.64
C PRO A 191 8.59 -19.51 2.03
N ASP A 192 9.88 -19.66 2.33
CA ASP A 192 10.36 -20.26 3.58
C ASP A 192 10.70 -19.22 4.67
N THR A 193 10.55 -17.94 4.36
CA THR A 193 10.90 -16.89 5.29
C THR A 193 9.67 -16.53 6.11
N ALA A 194 9.75 -16.71 7.43
CA ALA A 194 8.76 -16.11 8.31
C ALA A 194 8.72 -14.60 8.01
N PRO A 195 7.57 -14.04 7.68
CA PRO A 195 7.49 -12.62 7.38
C PRO A 195 8.04 -11.85 8.58
N GLY A 196 9.17 -11.17 8.34
CA GLY A 196 9.73 -10.27 9.32
C GLY A 196 8.75 -9.15 9.61
N ALA A 197 8.90 -8.46 10.72
CA ALA A 197 8.12 -7.29 11.02
C ALA A 197 8.38 -6.21 9.95
N PHE A 198 7.44 -6.00 9.02
CA PHE A 198 7.53 -4.99 7.97
C PHE A 198 6.94 -3.64 8.38
N ALA A 199 6.24 -3.59 9.52
CA ALA A 199 5.82 -2.35 10.13
C ALA A 199 6.18 -2.36 11.62
N TYR A 200 6.66 -1.24 12.12
CA TYR A 200 6.92 -1.03 13.54
C TYR A 200 5.92 -0.03 14.08
N ARG A 201 4.81 -0.50 14.63
CA ARG A 201 3.92 0.34 15.43
C ARG A 201 4.41 0.29 16.88
N LYS A 202 4.54 1.46 17.51
CA LYS A 202 5.04 1.61 18.90
C LYS A 202 4.41 0.58 19.84
N GLY A 203 5.20 -0.43 20.23
CA GLY A 203 4.79 -1.50 21.16
C GLY A 203 4.15 -2.76 20.55
N ILE A 204 3.82 -2.78 19.27
CA ILE A 204 3.33 -3.97 18.56
C ILE A 204 4.21 -4.14 17.32
N ARG A 205 4.95 -5.23 17.25
CA ARG A 205 5.54 -5.67 15.98
C ARG A 205 4.39 -6.20 15.12
N ALA A 206 3.74 -5.33 14.38
CA ALA A 206 2.82 -5.75 13.35
C ALA A 206 3.65 -6.02 12.09
N GLY A 207 4.01 -7.26 11.87
CA GLY A 207 4.53 -7.68 10.58
C GLY A 207 3.39 -7.75 9.58
N GLY A 208 3.64 -7.42 8.30
CA GLY A 208 2.70 -7.71 7.24
C GLY A 208 1.46 -6.83 7.19
N LEU A 209 1.61 -5.51 7.30
CA LEU A 209 0.54 -4.55 6.98
C LEU A 209 0.69 -3.96 5.58
N ASP A 210 1.93 -3.96 5.06
CA ASP A 210 2.31 -3.39 3.78
C ASP A 210 2.55 -4.49 2.76
N TYR A 211 1.95 -4.38 1.58
CA TYR A 211 1.96 -5.44 0.58
C TYR A 211 2.26 -4.94 -0.82
N PHE A 212 2.76 -5.87 -1.64
CA PHE A 212 2.57 -5.91 -3.08
C PHE A 212 1.80 -7.18 -3.43
N LEU A 213 0.57 -7.03 -3.90
CA LEU A 213 -0.23 -8.12 -4.43
C LEU A 213 -0.31 -7.96 -5.95
N VAL A 214 0.06 -9.00 -6.69
CA VAL A 214 0.06 -8.98 -8.16
C VAL A 214 -0.96 -9.96 -8.71
N SER A 215 -1.59 -9.64 -9.83
CA SER A 215 -2.42 -10.59 -10.58
C SER A 215 -1.64 -11.87 -10.87
N ALA A 216 -2.24 -13.04 -10.67
CA ALA A 216 -1.58 -14.33 -10.88
C ALA A 216 -0.92 -14.46 -12.26
N ARG A 217 -1.52 -13.85 -13.30
CA ARG A 217 -0.95 -13.83 -14.67
C ARG A 217 0.30 -12.95 -14.82
N MET A 218 0.68 -12.17 -13.79
CA MET A 218 1.93 -11.40 -13.76
C MET A 218 3.03 -12.06 -12.94
N VAL A 219 2.76 -13.14 -12.27
CA VAL A 219 3.69 -13.76 -11.31
C VAL A 219 5.06 -14.06 -11.94
N GLU A 220 5.07 -14.52 -13.18
CA GLU A 220 6.30 -14.79 -13.95
C GLU A 220 7.13 -13.51 -14.26
N ARG A 221 6.55 -12.32 -14.09
CA ARG A 221 7.26 -11.06 -14.24
C ARG A 221 7.97 -10.63 -12.96
N ILE A 222 7.66 -11.21 -11.82
CA ILE A 222 8.33 -10.90 -10.56
C ILE A 222 9.80 -11.33 -10.65
N VAL A 223 10.70 -10.40 -10.43
CA VAL A 223 12.15 -10.63 -10.36
C VAL A 223 12.58 -10.69 -8.91
N ASP A 224 12.07 -9.78 -8.07
CA ASP A 224 12.40 -9.71 -6.65
C ASP A 224 11.32 -8.94 -5.87
N ALA A 225 11.22 -9.18 -4.56
CA ALA A 225 10.35 -8.46 -3.65
C ALA A 225 10.99 -8.40 -2.26
N ASN A 226 11.22 -7.19 -1.75
CA ASN A 226 11.98 -6.98 -0.51
C ASN A 226 11.33 -5.95 0.41
N ALA A 227 11.79 -5.95 1.67
CA ALA A 227 11.55 -4.86 2.61
C ALA A 227 12.87 -4.15 2.95
N HIS A 228 12.81 -2.84 3.22
CA HIS A 228 13.99 -2.03 3.51
C HIS A 228 14.03 -1.52 4.97
N PRO A 229 14.29 -2.39 5.98
CA PRO A 229 14.23 -2.01 7.39
C PRO A 229 15.35 -1.05 7.82
N ARG A 230 16.35 -0.83 6.96
CA ARG A 230 17.43 0.14 7.22
C ARG A 230 17.08 1.56 6.78
N ILE A 231 16.06 1.74 5.96
CA ILE A 231 15.54 3.07 5.60
C ILE A 231 14.69 3.58 6.77
N ARG A 232 15.06 4.75 7.28
CA ARG A 232 14.43 5.35 8.46
C ARG A 232 13.59 6.56 8.05
N GLY A 233 12.64 6.94 8.90
CA GLY A 233 11.83 8.15 8.73
C GLY A 233 10.35 7.96 8.99
N SER A 234 9.85 6.74 8.88
CA SER A 234 8.49 6.34 9.22
C SER A 234 8.50 5.21 10.25
N ASP A 235 7.36 4.90 10.81
CA ASP A 235 7.08 3.70 11.59
C ASP A 235 6.77 2.48 10.70
N HIS A 236 6.70 2.68 9.37
CA HIS A 236 6.70 1.62 8.37
C HIS A 236 8.03 1.56 7.62
N TYR A 237 8.32 0.38 7.05
CA TYR A 237 9.46 0.19 6.16
C TYR A 237 9.02 0.24 4.70
N PRO A 238 9.84 0.82 3.79
CA PRO A 238 9.57 0.72 2.37
C PRO A 238 9.54 -0.75 1.92
N MET A 239 8.53 -1.12 1.15
CA MET A 239 8.43 -2.38 0.45
C MET A 239 8.83 -2.18 -1.00
N GLU A 240 9.56 -3.14 -1.56
CA GLU A 240 10.04 -3.13 -2.95
C GLU A 240 9.43 -4.29 -3.73
N LEU A 241 9.07 -4.00 -4.97
CA LEU A 241 8.76 -4.99 -6.00
C LEU A 241 9.60 -4.68 -7.25
N VAL A 242 10.31 -5.68 -7.76
CA VAL A 242 11.01 -5.59 -9.05
C VAL A 242 10.34 -6.51 -10.05
N ILE A 243 9.94 -5.96 -11.19
CA ILE A 243 9.34 -6.69 -12.31
C ILE A 243 10.11 -6.47 -13.60
N ARG A 244 10.05 -7.45 -14.51
CA ARG A 244 10.54 -7.34 -15.90
C ARG A 244 9.43 -6.92 -16.88
#